data_9e44963fbe94ef88e649b1803c28453e
#
_entry.id   9e44963fbe94ef88e649b1803c28453e
#
_cell.length_a   1.000
_cell.length_b   1.000
_cell.length_c   1.000
_cell.angle_alpha   90.00
_cell.angle_beta   90.00
_cell.angle_gamma   90.00
#
_symmetry.space_group_name_H-M   'P 1'
#
loop_
_entity.id
_entity.type
_entity.pdbx_description
1 polymer ?
#
loop_
_entity_poly.entity_id
_entity_poly.type
_entity_poly.pdbx_seq_one_letter_code
_entity_poly.pdbx_strand_id
1 'polypeptide(L)'
;MNILITGASRGIGECIAKNLDGTIFAIGRNEDKLKQYKNYLVCDFEKDIDKLGEYITSNNIDVVINNAGEYIYKEADKISFPEIEKLIRVNLEVPMYIISKALPYMKSQKWGRIINIGSISGVMGEAGASIYSASKSGLIGMTKAIALEVAQDNITINTINPGWVETDLGLNSVEDSEFSKDEIVDCIPQRRFVEPKEI
;
A
#
# COMPACT_ATOMS: atom_id res chain seq x y z
N MET A 1 -9.34 -12.38 13.98
CA MET A 1 -8.76 -12.24 12.64
C MET A 1 -7.34 -11.70 12.79
N ASN A 2 -6.39 -12.29 12.07
CA ASN A 2 -5.00 -11.81 11.98
C ASN A 2 -4.88 -10.89 10.77
N ILE A 3 -4.59 -9.61 11.01
CA ILE A 3 -4.61 -8.55 10.00
C ILE A 3 -3.19 -8.04 9.79
N LEU A 4 -2.61 -8.30 8.63
CA LEU A 4 -1.30 -7.78 8.26
C LEU A 4 -1.47 -6.43 7.55
N ILE A 5 -0.73 -5.42 8.03
CA ILE A 5 -0.77 -4.07 7.47
C ILE A 5 0.66 -3.60 7.18
N THR A 6 0.96 -3.30 5.93
CA THR A 6 2.23 -2.68 5.56
C THR A 6 2.16 -1.17 5.66
N GLY A 7 3.27 -0.53 6.05
CA GLY A 7 3.29 0.92 6.27
C GLY A 7 2.48 1.37 7.49
N ALA A 8 2.34 0.50 8.51
CA ALA A 8 1.52 0.75 9.70
C ALA A 8 2.12 1.78 10.68
N SER A 9 3.29 2.34 10.40
CA SER A 9 3.98 3.27 11.31
C SER A 9 3.52 4.73 11.19
N ARG A 10 2.71 5.08 10.17
CA ARG A 10 2.19 6.44 9.93
C ARG A 10 1.03 6.46 8.93
N GLY A 11 0.39 7.63 8.80
CA GLY A 11 -0.59 7.94 7.76
C GLY A 11 -1.77 6.98 7.72
N ILE A 12 -2.18 6.58 6.51
CA ILE A 12 -3.33 5.69 6.29
C ILE A 12 -3.15 4.36 7.03
N GLY A 13 -1.98 3.72 6.91
CA GLY A 13 -1.74 2.41 7.52
C GLY A 13 -1.83 2.43 9.06
N GLU A 14 -1.32 3.47 9.71
CA GLU A 14 -1.46 3.66 11.15
C GLU A 14 -2.93 3.90 11.54
N CYS A 15 -3.64 4.72 10.77
CA CYS A 15 -5.04 5.00 11.01
C CYS A 15 -5.89 3.73 10.90
N ILE A 16 -5.69 2.93 9.85
CA ILE A 16 -6.36 1.64 9.68
C ILE A 16 -6.04 0.71 10.85
N ALA A 17 -4.75 0.57 11.23
CA ALA A 17 -4.32 -0.31 12.30
C ALA A 17 -4.93 0.03 13.67
N LYS A 18 -5.22 1.30 13.92
CA LYS A 18 -5.85 1.79 15.18
C LYS A 18 -7.38 1.62 15.21
N ASN A 19 -8.02 1.48 14.04
CA ASN A 19 -9.48 1.47 13.94
C ASN A 19 -10.07 0.12 13.53
N LEU A 20 -9.25 -0.89 13.24
CA LEU A 20 -9.74 -2.23 12.93
C LEU A 20 -9.73 -3.14 14.15
N ASP A 21 -10.82 -3.89 14.30
CA ASP A 21 -10.93 -4.94 15.32
C ASP A 21 -10.22 -6.21 14.84
N GLY A 22 -9.18 -6.62 15.56
CA GLY A 22 -8.41 -7.82 15.26
C GLY A 22 -7.00 -7.81 15.84
N THR A 23 -6.26 -8.87 15.57
CA THR A 23 -4.84 -8.95 15.92
C THR A 23 -4.03 -8.34 14.79
N ILE A 24 -3.45 -7.16 15.04
CA ILE A 24 -2.67 -6.44 14.04
C ILE A 24 -1.24 -7.00 13.97
N PHE A 25 -0.78 -7.27 12.76
CA PHE A 25 0.59 -7.62 12.38
C PHE A 25 1.15 -6.45 11.57
N ALA A 26 1.81 -5.54 12.25
CA ALA A 26 2.26 -4.26 11.71
C ALA A 26 3.63 -4.39 11.03
N ILE A 27 3.74 -3.97 9.78
CA ILE A 27 5.00 -3.97 9.02
C ILE A 27 5.42 -2.54 8.71
N GLY A 28 6.69 -2.22 8.93
CA GLY A 28 7.24 -0.90 8.62
C GLY A 28 8.73 -0.80 8.89
N ARG A 29 9.31 0.37 8.65
CA ARG A 29 10.76 0.62 8.85
C ARG A 29 11.08 1.27 10.19
N ASN A 30 10.13 1.96 10.80
CA ASN A 30 10.35 2.70 12.06
C ASN A 30 9.94 1.84 13.25
N GLU A 31 10.94 1.24 13.90
CA GLU A 31 10.74 0.36 15.05
C GLU A 31 10.02 1.05 16.22
N ASP A 32 10.39 2.29 16.55
CA ASP A 32 9.82 2.99 17.70
C ASP A 32 8.32 3.21 17.55
N LYS A 33 7.87 3.51 16.31
CA LYS A 33 6.45 3.63 16.01
C LYS A 33 5.73 2.28 15.95
N LEU A 34 6.43 1.20 15.61
CA LEU A 34 5.85 -0.15 15.55
C LEU A 34 5.70 -0.80 16.92
N LYS A 35 6.49 -0.43 17.92
CA LYS A 35 6.43 -0.96 19.31
C LYS A 35 5.07 -0.79 19.98
N GLN A 36 4.20 0.08 19.49
CA GLN A 36 2.82 0.20 19.96
C GLN A 36 1.96 -1.02 19.62
N TYR A 37 2.35 -1.83 18.64
CA TYR A 37 1.65 -3.05 18.24
C TYR A 37 2.29 -4.28 18.90
N LYS A 38 1.46 -5.21 19.36
CA LYS A 38 1.94 -6.45 19.97
C LYS A 38 2.73 -7.33 19.00
N ASN A 39 2.27 -7.38 17.75
CA ASN A 39 2.94 -8.14 16.68
C ASN A 39 3.40 -7.15 15.61
N TYR A 40 4.70 -7.04 15.43
CA TYR A 40 5.26 -6.19 14.40
C TYR A 40 6.54 -6.80 13.80
N LEU A 41 6.86 -6.35 12.62
CA LEU A 41 8.11 -6.66 11.94
C LEU A 41 8.74 -5.36 11.41
N VAL A 42 9.96 -5.09 11.85
CA VAL A 42 10.80 -4.07 11.20
C VAL A 42 11.35 -4.68 9.92
N CYS A 43 10.98 -4.10 8.79
CA CYS A 43 11.28 -4.65 7.47
C CYS A 43 11.59 -3.54 6.46
N ASP A 44 12.76 -3.64 5.87
CA ASP A 44 13.14 -2.92 4.66
C ASP A 44 12.91 -3.83 3.46
N PHE A 45 11.98 -3.46 2.59
CA PHE A 45 11.59 -4.31 1.46
C PHE A 45 12.70 -4.52 0.42
N GLU A 46 13.76 -3.74 0.46
CA GLU A 46 14.93 -3.94 -0.39
C GLU A 46 15.85 -5.05 0.14
N LYS A 47 15.81 -5.33 1.46
CA LYS A 47 16.79 -6.19 2.14
C LYS A 47 16.18 -7.41 2.84
N ASP A 48 14.96 -7.26 3.35
CA ASP A 48 14.38 -8.21 4.31
C ASP A 48 13.24 -9.06 3.70
N ILE A 49 13.24 -9.27 2.39
CA ILE A 49 12.11 -9.93 1.69
C ILE A 49 11.85 -11.36 2.18
N ASP A 50 12.92 -12.12 2.45
CA ASP A 50 12.81 -13.50 2.95
C ASP A 50 12.22 -13.52 4.37
N LYS A 51 12.71 -12.63 5.24
CA LYS A 51 12.19 -12.44 6.59
C LYS A 51 10.70 -12.07 6.59
N LEU A 52 10.27 -11.23 5.64
CA LEU A 52 8.87 -10.90 5.44
C LEU A 52 8.05 -12.13 5.06
N GLY A 53 8.55 -12.94 4.12
CA GLY A 53 7.89 -14.18 3.68
C GLY A 53 7.70 -15.17 4.82
N GLU A 54 8.74 -15.42 5.63
CA GLU A 54 8.70 -16.28 6.82
C GLU A 54 7.70 -15.75 7.86
N TYR A 55 7.70 -14.44 8.11
CA TYR A 55 6.78 -13.81 9.04
C TYR A 55 5.32 -14.02 8.65
N ILE A 56 4.98 -13.86 7.36
CA ILE A 56 3.62 -14.06 6.85
C ILE A 56 3.17 -15.52 7.00
N THR A 57 4.01 -16.45 6.56
CA THR A 57 3.66 -17.89 6.56
C THR A 57 3.53 -18.46 7.97
N SER A 58 4.23 -17.89 8.94
CA SER A 58 4.21 -18.35 10.35
C SER A 58 3.03 -17.79 11.17
N ASN A 59 2.29 -16.81 10.65
CA ASN A 59 1.31 -16.07 11.46
C ASN A 59 -0.16 -16.22 11.03
N ASN A 60 -0.46 -17.13 10.09
CA ASN A 60 -1.85 -17.43 9.70
C ASN A 60 -2.66 -16.17 9.40
N ILE A 61 -2.26 -15.41 8.40
CA ILE A 61 -2.84 -14.11 8.06
C ILE A 61 -4.20 -14.27 7.36
N ASP A 62 -5.24 -13.73 7.97
CA ASP A 62 -6.61 -13.73 7.45
C ASP A 62 -6.88 -12.54 6.51
N VAL A 63 -6.31 -11.38 6.86
CA VAL A 63 -6.53 -10.13 6.12
C VAL A 63 -5.17 -9.50 5.79
N VAL A 64 -5.00 -9.08 4.54
CA VAL A 64 -3.82 -8.35 4.07
C VAL A 64 -4.23 -6.95 3.64
N ILE A 65 -3.55 -5.93 4.17
CA ILE A 65 -3.68 -4.54 3.74
C ILE A 65 -2.31 -4.07 3.24
N ASN A 66 -2.14 -4.08 1.93
CA ASN A 66 -0.97 -3.54 1.25
C ASN A 66 -1.11 -2.03 1.15
N ASN A 67 -0.56 -1.33 2.14
CA ASN A 67 -0.65 0.13 2.22
C ASN A 67 0.72 0.81 2.05
N ALA A 68 1.82 0.15 2.35
CA ALA A 68 3.14 0.72 2.14
C ALA A 68 3.31 1.18 0.69
N GLY A 69 3.88 2.36 0.50
CA GLY A 69 4.13 2.90 -0.82
C GLY A 69 5.18 4.01 -0.77
N GLU A 70 5.81 4.22 -1.90
CA GLU A 70 6.70 5.33 -2.17
C GLU A 70 6.17 6.14 -3.36
N TYR A 71 6.46 7.42 -3.37
CA TYR A 71 6.09 8.36 -4.42
C TYR A 71 7.35 9.09 -4.88
N ILE A 72 7.47 9.33 -6.16
CA ILE A 72 8.54 10.13 -6.77
C ILE A 72 7.88 11.05 -7.79
N TYR A 73 8.08 12.36 -7.62
CA TYR A 73 7.74 13.37 -8.63
C TYR A 73 8.99 13.65 -9.48
N LYS A 74 8.95 13.29 -10.75
CA LYS A 74 10.07 13.47 -11.66
C LYS A 74 9.62 13.31 -13.11
N GLU A 75 10.08 14.19 -14.00
CA GLU A 75 9.82 14.05 -15.44
C GLU A 75 10.39 12.74 -15.99
N ALA A 76 9.71 12.15 -16.97
CA ALA A 76 10.01 10.81 -17.45
C ALA A 76 11.42 10.66 -18.06
N ASP A 77 11.98 11.72 -18.63
CA ASP A 77 13.34 11.75 -19.19
C ASP A 77 14.44 11.95 -18.12
N LYS A 78 14.07 12.26 -16.89
CA LYS A 78 15.00 12.51 -15.78
C LYS A 78 15.04 11.38 -14.75
N ILE A 79 14.13 10.41 -14.83
CA ILE A 79 14.07 9.30 -13.87
C ILE A 79 15.20 8.29 -14.12
N SER A 80 15.88 7.87 -13.08
CA SER A 80 16.94 6.87 -13.15
C SER A 80 16.43 5.45 -13.00
N PHE A 81 17.16 4.46 -13.54
CA PHE A 81 16.78 3.05 -13.42
C PHE A 81 16.68 2.57 -11.96
N PRO A 82 17.59 2.90 -11.02
CA PRO A 82 17.42 2.55 -9.61
C PRO A 82 16.15 3.12 -8.96
N GLU A 83 15.72 4.33 -9.33
CA GLU A 83 14.45 4.90 -8.85
C GLU A 83 13.26 4.11 -9.36
N ILE A 84 13.31 3.66 -10.63
CA ILE A 84 12.28 2.79 -11.23
C ILE A 84 12.20 1.48 -10.45
N GLU A 85 13.33 0.79 -10.28
CA GLU A 85 13.40 -0.51 -9.58
C GLU A 85 12.84 -0.39 -8.16
N LYS A 86 13.29 0.60 -7.40
CA LYS A 86 12.87 0.82 -6.01
C LYS A 86 11.36 1.04 -5.91
N LEU A 87 10.80 1.93 -6.76
CA LEU A 87 9.39 2.27 -6.69
C LEU A 87 8.50 1.11 -7.12
N ILE A 88 8.86 0.40 -8.20
CA ILE A 88 8.14 -0.79 -8.64
C ILE A 88 8.21 -1.88 -7.57
N ARG A 89 9.37 -2.10 -6.98
CA ARG A 89 9.53 -3.07 -5.88
C ARG A 89 8.56 -2.79 -4.74
N VAL A 90 8.58 -1.57 -4.21
CA VAL A 90 7.75 -1.23 -3.03
C VAL A 90 6.26 -1.25 -3.37
N ASN A 91 5.88 -0.67 -4.50
CA ASN A 91 4.47 -0.42 -4.80
C ASN A 91 3.75 -1.59 -5.50
N LEU A 92 4.49 -2.53 -6.11
CA LEU A 92 3.90 -3.60 -6.91
C LEU A 92 4.45 -5.00 -6.58
N GLU A 93 5.78 -5.19 -6.63
CA GLU A 93 6.37 -6.53 -6.41
C GLU A 93 6.14 -7.04 -4.99
N VAL A 94 6.37 -6.20 -3.98
CA VAL A 94 6.17 -6.57 -2.57
C VAL A 94 4.71 -6.88 -2.26
N PRO A 95 3.71 -6.08 -2.65
CA PRO A 95 2.29 -6.47 -2.57
C PRO A 95 2.00 -7.84 -3.19
N MET A 96 2.50 -8.12 -4.39
CA MET A 96 2.34 -9.42 -5.04
C MET A 96 2.97 -10.54 -4.22
N TYR A 97 4.19 -10.33 -3.71
CA TYR A 97 4.89 -11.30 -2.87
C TYR A 97 4.13 -11.58 -1.56
N ILE A 98 3.65 -10.56 -0.86
CA ILE A 98 2.85 -10.70 0.36
C ILE A 98 1.59 -11.54 0.09
N ILE A 99 0.87 -11.21 -0.98
CA ILE A 99 -0.32 -11.96 -1.39
C ILE A 99 0.04 -13.42 -1.65
N SER A 100 1.13 -13.70 -2.38
CA SER A 100 1.55 -15.07 -2.69
C SER A 100 1.86 -15.90 -1.44
N LYS A 101 2.32 -15.26 -0.36
CA LYS A 101 2.62 -15.92 0.93
C LYS A 101 1.39 -16.09 1.82
N ALA A 102 0.42 -15.19 1.73
CA ALA A 102 -0.82 -15.29 2.52
C ALA A 102 -1.87 -16.24 1.90
N LEU A 103 -1.94 -16.30 0.58
CA LEU A 103 -2.95 -17.08 -0.14
C LEU A 103 -3.02 -18.56 0.23
N PRO A 104 -1.92 -19.32 0.43
CA PRO A 104 -2.01 -20.73 0.80
C PRO A 104 -2.83 -20.97 2.07
N TYR A 105 -2.61 -20.15 3.11
CA TYR A 105 -3.38 -20.22 4.34
C TYR A 105 -4.84 -19.82 4.10
N MET A 106 -5.10 -18.69 3.45
CA MET A 106 -6.46 -18.22 3.15
C MET A 106 -7.26 -19.27 2.35
N LYS A 107 -6.64 -19.92 1.36
CA LYS A 107 -7.27 -21.00 0.57
C LYS A 107 -7.59 -22.20 1.43
N SER A 108 -6.73 -22.60 2.37
CA SER A 108 -6.97 -23.72 3.29
C SER A 108 -8.16 -23.46 4.21
N GLN A 109 -8.39 -22.20 4.59
CA GLN A 109 -9.51 -21.77 5.43
C GLN A 109 -10.78 -21.44 4.64
N LYS A 110 -10.72 -21.42 3.31
CA LYS A 110 -11.81 -20.95 2.43
C LYS A 110 -12.29 -19.55 2.82
N TRP A 111 -11.39 -18.70 3.26
CA TRP A 111 -11.69 -17.33 3.64
C TRP A 111 -10.43 -16.46 3.62
N GLY A 112 -10.56 -15.24 3.14
CA GLY A 112 -9.51 -14.22 3.17
C GLY A 112 -9.98 -12.90 2.61
N ARG A 113 -9.35 -11.81 3.05
CA ARG A 113 -9.62 -10.44 2.54
C ARG A 113 -8.30 -9.75 2.24
N ILE A 114 -8.19 -9.23 1.03
CA ILE A 114 -7.00 -8.51 0.58
C ILE A 114 -7.43 -7.13 0.10
N ILE A 115 -6.78 -6.10 0.62
CA ILE A 115 -7.01 -4.72 0.25
C ILE A 115 -5.67 -4.10 -0.16
N ASN A 116 -5.63 -3.59 -1.37
CA ASN A 116 -4.49 -2.84 -1.89
C ASN A 116 -4.80 -1.35 -1.85
N ILE A 117 -3.93 -0.55 -1.26
CA ILE A 117 -4.04 0.92 -1.32
C ILE A 117 -3.37 1.39 -2.60
N GLY A 118 -4.21 1.65 -3.58
CA GLY A 118 -3.86 2.18 -4.90
C GLY A 118 -3.64 3.70 -4.89
N SER A 119 -4.06 4.34 -5.95
CA SER A 119 -4.11 5.80 -6.12
C SER A 119 -4.98 6.16 -7.32
N ILE A 120 -5.60 7.33 -7.29
CA ILE A 120 -6.24 7.93 -8.46
C ILE A 120 -5.25 8.10 -9.62
N SER A 121 -3.96 8.33 -9.33
CA SER A 121 -2.88 8.41 -10.33
C SER A 121 -2.70 7.09 -11.10
N GLY A 122 -3.06 5.93 -10.50
CA GLY A 122 -3.10 4.64 -11.19
C GLY A 122 -4.30 4.46 -12.12
N VAL A 123 -5.32 5.31 -12.01
CA VAL A 123 -6.54 5.27 -12.84
C VAL A 123 -6.45 6.27 -13.99
N MET A 124 -5.98 7.50 -13.70
CA MET A 124 -5.99 8.62 -14.66
C MET A 124 -4.61 8.96 -15.21
N GLY A 125 -3.55 8.53 -14.53
CA GLY A 125 -2.20 9.04 -14.77
C GLY A 125 -1.97 10.38 -14.06
N GLU A 126 -0.68 10.72 -13.85
CA GLU A 126 -0.27 11.97 -13.22
C GLU A 126 1.03 12.45 -13.89
N ALA A 127 1.03 13.69 -14.40
CA ALA A 127 2.22 14.31 -14.97
C ALA A 127 3.31 14.44 -13.89
N GLY A 128 4.56 14.16 -14.22
CA GLY A 128 5.67 14.14 -13.26
C GLY A 128 5.71 12.89 -12.35
N ALA A 129 4.72 11.99 -12.43
CA ALA A 129 4.68 10.79 -11.60
C ALA A 129 4.42 9.51 -12.45
N SER A 130 5.04 9.42 -13.63
CA SER A 130 4.79 8.35 -14.60
C SER A 130 5.02 6.94 -14.04
N ILE A 131 6.13 6.74 -13.31
CA ILE A 131 6.46 5.44 -12.72
C ILE A 131 5.54 5.10 -11.53
N TYR A 132 5.16 6.10 -10.74
CA TYR A 132 4.18 5.93 -9.67
C TYR A 132 2.82 5.51 -10.25
N SER A 133 2.34 6.22 -11.28
CA SER A 133 1.11 5.89 -11.99
C SER A 133 1.16 4.48 -12.58
N ALA A 134 2.27 4.10 -13.22
CA ALA A 134 2.47 2.75 -13.75
C ALA A 134 2.40 1.68 -12.64
N SER A 135 3.06 1.89 -11.50
CA SER A 135 3.04 0.96 -10.36
C SER A 135 1.62 0.76 -9.80
N LYS A 136 0.87 1.85 -9.65
CA LYS A 136 -0.51 1.82 -9.13
C LYS A 136 -1.51 1.27 -10.15
N SER A 137 -1.30 1.50 -11.45
CA SER A 137 -2.06 0.84 -12.52
C SER A 137 -1.79 -0.67 -12.54
N GLY A 138 -0.53 -1.08 -12.37
CA GLY A 138 -0.13 -2.49 -12.25
C GLY A 138 -0.83 -3.18 -11.07
N LEU A 139 -0.93 -2.50 -9.94
CA LEU A 139 -1.62 -2.99 -8.74
C LEU A 139 -3.12 -3.23 -9.01
N ILE A 140 -3.78 -2.37 -9.77
CA ILE A 140 -5.18 -2.55 -10.19
C ILE A 140 -5.32 -3.77 -11.09
N GLY A 141 -4.43 -3.92 -12.08
CA GLY A 141 -4.43 -5.07 -12.99
C GLY A 141 -4.20 -6.39 -12.25
N MET A 142 -3.20 -6.43 -11.36
CA MET A 142 -2.91 -7.56 -10.48
C MET A 142 -4.11 -7.94 -9.62
N THR A 143 -4.78 -6.96 -9.01
CA THR A 143 -5.99 -7.17 -8.19
C THR A 143 -7.08 -7.87 -8.97
N LYS A 144 -7.37 -7.41 -10.20
CA LYS A 144 -8.40 -8.01 -11.06
C LYS A 144 -8.08 -9.47 -11.42
N ALA A 145 -6.82 -9.76 -11.76
CA ALA A 145 -6.39 -11.11 -12.11
C ALA A 145 -6.53 -12.07 -10.92
N ILE A 146 -5.99 -11.69 -9.76
CA ILE A 146 -6.05 -12.54 -8.56
C ILE A 146 -7.49 -12.72 -8.08
N ALA A 147 -8.36 -11.72 -8.22
CA ALA A 147 -9.78 -11.86 -7.87
C ALA A 147 -10.44 -13.03 -8.59
N LEU A 148 -10.12 -13.23 -9.88
CA LEU A 148 -10.62 -14.35 -10.67
C LEU A 148 -10.05 -15.69 -10.19
N GLU A 149 -8.77 -15.72 -9.80
CA GLU A 149 -8.10 -16.94 -9.35
C GLU A 149 -8.62 -17.47 -8.01
N VAL A 150 -9.09 -16.58 -7.13
CA VAL A 150 -9.43 -16.91 -5.73
C VAL A 150 -10.96 -16.88 -5.45
N ALA A 151 -11.78 -16.57 -6.44
CA ALA A 151 -13.21 -16.39 -6.27
C ALA A 151 -13.91 -17.63 -5.65
N GLN A 152 -13.49 -18.84 -6.05
CA GLN A 152 -14.07 -20.10 -5.54
C GLN A 152 -13.63 -20.45 -4.10
N ASP A 153 -12.65 -19.72 -3.56
CA ASP A 153 -12.10 -19.94 -2.22
C ASP A 153 -12.70 -18.98 -1.17
N ASN A 154 -13.75 -18.22 -1.52
CA ASN A 154 -14.34 -17.20 -0.64
C ASN A 154 -13.33 -16.15 -0.18
N ILE A 155 -12.31 -15.88 -1.02
CA ILE A 155 -11.33 -14.84 -0.83
C ILE A 155 -11.71 -13.65 -1.72
N THR A 156 -11.67 -12.45 -1.17
CA THR A 156 -11.85 -11.23 -1.96
C THR A 156 -10.59 -10.38 -1.96
N ILE A 157 -10.30 -9.78 -3.10
CA ILE A 157 -9.23 -8.80 -3.25
C ILE A 157 -9.77 -7.55 -3.94
N ASN A 158 -9.47 -6.39 -3.39
CA ASN A 158 -9.92 -5.10 -3.90
C ASN A 158 -8.80 -4.06 -3.84
N THR A 159 -8.92 -3.03 -4.66
CA THR A 159 -8.05 -1.85 -4.61
C THR A 159 -8.89 -0.63 -4.26
N ILE A 160 -8.46 0.11 -3.23
CA ILE A 160 -8.97 1.43 -2.91
C ILE A 160 -8.02 2.43 -3.58
N ASN A 161 -8.56 3.39 -4.34
CA ASN A 161 -7.77 4.38 -5.06
C ASN A 161 -8.02 5.77 -4.49
N PRO A 162 -7.33 6.17 -3.41
CA PRO A 162 -7.47 7.50 -2.84
C PRO A 162 -6.96 8.57 -3.80
N GLY A 163 -7.54 9.77 -3.67
CA GLY A 163 -6.94 11.00 -4.17
C GLY A 163 -5.91 11.55 -3.18
N TRP A 164 -5.91 12.87 -2.97
CA TRP A 164 -5.04 13.54 -2.02
C TRP A 164 -5.49 13.30 -0.57
N VAL A 165 -4.63 12.65 0.22
CA VAL A 165 -4.88 12.33 1.62
C VAL A 165 -3.92 13.12 2.52
N GLU A 166 -4.41 13.67 3.62
CA GLU A 166 -3.64 14.47 4.56
C GLU A 166 -2.70 13.59 5.40
N THR A 167 -1.59 13.20 4.79
CA THR A 167 -0.52 12.37 5.36
C THR A 167 0.84 12.98 5.03
N ASP A 168 1.90 12.56 5.74
CA ASP A 168 3.26 12.98 5.38
C ASP A 168 3.58 12.73 3.90
N LEU A 169 3.14 11.58 3.35
CA LEU A 169 3.36 11.28 1.93
C LEU A 169 2.63 12.26 1.02
N GLY A 170 1.36 12.54 1.30
CA GLY A 170 0.55 13.48 0.53
C GLY A 170 1.07 14.92 0.64
N LEU A 171 1.49 15.36 1.81
CA LEU A 171 2.03 16.70 2.03
C LEU A 171 3.40 16.88 1.37
N ASN A 172 4.31 15.91 1.54
CA ASN A 172 5.63 15.95 0.90
C ASN A 172 5.51 15.92 -0.63
N SER A 173 4.54 15.17 -1.19
CA SER A 173 4.35 15.15 -2.64
C SER A 173 3.86 16.50 -3.21
N VAL A 174 3.21 17.33 -2.41
CA VAL A 174 2.93 18.73 -2.78
C VAL A 174 4.22 19.54 -2.85
N GLU A 175 5.09 19.41 -1.84
CA GLU A 175 6.37 20.14 -1.78
C GLU A 175 7.31 19.74 -2.95
N ASP A 176 7.24 18.47 -3.39
CA ASP A 176 8.02 17.96 -4.52
C ASP A 176 7.44 18.36 -5.88
N SER A 177 6.17 18.78 -5.94
CA SER A 177 5.48 19.15 -7.18
C SER A 177 5.68 20.64 -7.55
N GLU A 178 5.30 20.99 -8.78
CA GLU A 178 5.31 22.39 -9.24
C GLU A 178 4.06 23.18 -8.76
N PHE A 179 3.12 22.52 -8.08
CA PHE A 179 1.85 23.12 -7.67
C PHE A 179 1.84 23.44 -6.19
N SER A 180 1.25 24.56 -5.84
CA SER A 180 0.92 24.90 -4.45
C SER A 180 -0.22 24.03 -3.92
N LYS A 181 -0.31 23.90 -2.59
CA LYS A 181 -1.42 23.17 -1.95
C LYS A 181 -2.79 23.74 -2.37
N ASP A 182 -2.89 25.06 -2.50
CA ASP A 182 -4.15 25.74 -2.85
C ASP A 182 -4.58 25.40 -4.29
N GLU A 183 -3.64 25.38 -5.25
CA GLU A 183 -3.93 24.98 -6.63
C GLU A 183 -4.42 23.53 -6.70
N ILE A 184 -3.79 22.62 -5.94
CA ILE A 184 -4.22 21.22 -5.85
C ILE A 184 -5.62 21.11 -5.24
N VAL A 185 -5.87 21.81 -4.13
CA VAL A 185 -7.18 21.84 -3.45
C VAL A 185 -8.27 22.37 -4.40
N ASP A 186 -7.95 23.35 -5.23
CA ASP A 186 -8.88 23.88 -6.23
C ASP A 186 -9.27 22.87 -7.33
N CYS A 187 -8.44 21.87 -7.58
CA CYS A 187 -8.75 20.75 -8.48
C CYS A 187 -9.56 19.64 -7.80
N ILE A 188 -9.63 19.60 -6.47
CA ILE A 188 -10.38 18.59 -5.72
C ILE A 188 -11.85 19.03 -5.59
N PRO A 189 -12.83 18.23 -6.02
CA PRO A 189 -14.25 18.61 -5.90
C PRO A 189 -14.69 18.96 -4.48
N GLN A 190 -14.15 18.27 -3.46
CA GLN A 190 -14.42 18.55 -2.05
C GLN A 190 -13.65 19.76 -1.48
N ARG A 191 -12.78 20.38 -2.27
CA ARG A 191 -11.98 21.56 -1.87
C ARG A 191 -11.14 21.33 -0.61
N ARG A 192 -10.71 20.08 -0.37
CA ARG A 192 -9.82 19.69 0.73
C ARG A 192 -9.13 18.37 0.44
N PHE A 193 -8.06 18.09 1.14
CA PHE A 193 -7.49 16.74 1.24
C PHE A 193 -8.42 15.85 2.08
N VAL A 194 -8.42 14.56 1.78
CA VAL A 194 -9.15 13.55 2.53
C VAL A 194 -8.37 13.21 3.81
N GLU A 195 -9.06 13.07 4.93
CA GLU A 195 -8.41 12.62 6.16
C GLU A 195 -8.14 11.11 6.11
N PRO A 196 -7.04 10.60 6.72
CA PRO A 196 -6.73 9.16 6.74
C PRO A 196 -7.86 8.27 7.24
N LYS A 197 -8.72 8.78 8.13
CA LYS A 197 -9.86 8.04 8.69
C LYS A 197 -11.03 7.86 7.71
N GLU A 198 -11.01 8.56 6.57
CA GLU A 198 -12.04 8.48 5.54
C GLU A 198 -11.72 7.38 4.50
N ILE A 199 -10.51 6.78 4.59
CA ILE A 199 -10.06 5.67 3.76
C ILE A 199 -10.39 4.34 4.46
#